data_d0f8fde2cd85a3f1248c85a5b8ed3b6f
#
_entry.id   d0f8fde2cd85a3f1248c85a5b8ed3b6f
#
_cell.length_a   1.000
_cell.length_b   1.000
_cell.length_c   1.000
_cell.angle_alpha   90.00
_cell.angle_beta   90.00
_cell.angle_gamma   90.00
#
_symmetry.space_group_name_H-M   'P 1'
#
loop_
_entity.id
_entity.type
_entity.pdbx_description
1 polymer ?
#
loop_
_entity_poly.entity_id
_entity_poly.type
_entity_poly.pdbx_seq_one_letter_code
_entity_poly.pdbx_strand_id
1 'polypeptide(L)'
;MDPITDLFQTMQIVGVVHARLEATAPWGLKSDADVAEGSAKDKHSAESAPSPFHFAHFGMLSRGNCWLSVEGIPEPIPLAGGDCFLLAPGSAYSLRDNPRTRVRSLCEVAPRNGSQVIEYGGGGAPTTIISGWFRFGATSVKPLTRLLPPLILVKADQAQSLALHTTLNMLASETAVSAPGSELVVNRLADMLFIHSIRAHIGSRSEACKSGLLQAIFDPQIGVALKSMHDKVEHPWTVESLAAACGMSRSAFAVRFRDLVGETPLEYLTSWRMQKATGLLQKGDQKLFEVAKSVGYDSDAAFSKAFKRIIGVAPRAYGRNAKEAS
;
A
#
# COMPACT_ATOMS: atom_id res chain seq x y z
N MET A 1 1.77 17.09 -13.32
CA MET A 1 1.62 16.73 -11.91
C MET A 1 2.77 15.82 -11.50
N ASP A 2 3.16 15.73 -10.24
CA ASP A 2 4.19 14.80 -9.79
C ASP A 2 3.65 13.35 -9.93
N PRO A 3 4.40 12.40 -10.56
CA PRO A 3 3.96 11.02 -10.77
C PRO A 3 3.56 10.29 -9.47
N ILE A 4 4.18 10.65 -8.34
CA ILE A 4 3.81 10.10 -7.03
C ILE A 4 2.43 10.58 -6.61
N THR A 5 2.15 11.87 -6.78
CA THR A 5 0.84 12.45 -6.48
C THR A 5 -0.26 11.78 -7.31
N ASP A 6 -0.02 11.55 -8.61
CA ASP A 6 -0.95 10.86 -9.48
C ASP A 6 -1.21 9.41 -9.04
N LEU A 7 -0.15 8.69 -8.65
CA LEU A 7 -0.26 7.35 -8.11
C LEU A 7 -1.11 7.32 -6.83
N PHE A 8 -0.85 8.22 -5.89
CA PHE A 8 -1.60 8.29 -4.63
C PHE A 8 -3.07 8.68 -4.83
N GLN A 9 -3.38 9.57 -5.77
CA GLN A 9 -4.76 9.91 -6.09
C GLN A 9 -5.56 8.75 -6.70
N THR A 10 -4.85 7.80 -7.34
CA THR A 10 -5.48 6.60 -7.91
C THR A 10 -5.54 5.44 -6.92
N MET A 11 -4.71 5.47 -5.86
CA MET A 11 -4.72 4.48 -4.79
C MET A 11 -5.69 4.93 -3.70
N GLN A 12 -6.84 4.27 -3.62
CA GLN A 12 -7.81 4.56 -2.56
C GLN A 12 -7.49 3.72 -1.33
N ILE A 13 -7.06 4.38 -0.24
CA ILE A 13 -7.14 3.79 1.10
C ILE A 13 -8.62 3.83 1.49
N VAL A 14 -9.22 2.66 1.65
CA VAL A 14 -10.66 2.52 1.94
C VAL A 14 -10.93 2.59 3.44
N GLY A 15 -9.88 2.44 4.26
CA GLY A 15 -9.96 2.54 5.71
C GLY A 15 -8.68 2.08 6.40
N VAL A 16 -8.64 2.33 7.69
CA VAL A 16 -7.56 1.92 8.58
C VAL A 16 -8.14 1.15 9.76
N VAL A 17 -7.55 0.01 10.05
CA VAL A 17 -7.74 -0.69 11.32
C VAL A 17 -6.46 -0.49 12.13
N HIS A 18 -6.58 -0.10 13.39
CA HIS A 18 -5.40 0.09 14.23
C HIS A 18 -5.53 -0.72 15.53
N ALA A 19 -4.39 -1.02 16.13
CA ALA A 19 -4.28 -1.70 17.40
C ALA A 19 -3.07 -1.19 18.17
N ARG A 20 -3.17 -1.23 19.50
CA ARG A 20 -2.06 -0.99 20.42
C ARG A 20 -1.69 -2.29 21.09
N LEU A 21 -0.46 -2.74 20.90
CA LEU A 21 0.09 -3.88 21.58
C LEU A 21 0.85 -3.43 22.83
N GLU A 22 0.41 -3.89 23.98
CA GLU A 22 1.08 -3.77 25.29
C GLU A 22 1.65 -5.16 25.63
N ALA A 23 2.91 -5.39 25.27
CA ALA A 23 3.55 -6.69 25.48
C ALA A 23 4.56 -6.66 26.62
N THR A 24 4.74 -7.79 27.29
CA THR A 24 5.78 -7.99 28.33
C THR A 24 6.56 -9.27 28.06
N ALA A 25 7.89 -9.20 28.12
CA ALA A 25 8.76 -10.35 27.82
C ALA A 25 8.46 -11.56 28.75
N PRO A 26 8.56 -12.82 28.27
CA PRO A 26 8.74 -13.20 26.87
C PRO A 26 7.44 -13.10 26.07
N TRP A 27 7.52 -12.61 24.84
CA TRP A 27 6.39 -12.52 23.93
C TRP A 27 6.82 -12.68 22.47
N GLY A 28 5.92 -13.21 21.64
CA GLY A 28 6.10 -13.33 20.20
C GLY A 28 4.77 -13.50 19.50
N LEU A 29 4.52 -12.67 18.49
CA LEU A 29 3.30 -12.66 17.69
C LEU A 29 3.65 -12.78 16.22
N LYS A 30 2.84 -13.51 15.47
CA LYS A 30 2.90 -13.59 14.01
C LYS A 30 1.58 -13.17 13.39
N SER A 31 1.69 -12.48 12.26
CA SER A 31 0.57 -12.23 11.36
C SER A 31 0.86 -12.98 10.06
N ASP A 32 0.04 -13.95 9.75
CA ASP A 32 0.07 -14.64 8.47
C ASP A 32 -0.61 -13.75 7.41
N ALA A 33 -0.21 -13.85 6.15
CA ALA A 33 -0.77 -13.02 5.07
C ALA A 33 -2.31 -13.13 4.98
N ASP A 34 -2.85 -14.33 5.28
CA ASP A 34 -4.29 -14.62 5.25
C ASP A 34 -5.07 -14.08 6.46
N VAL A 35 -4.38 -13.68 7.53
CA VAL A 35 -5.02 -13.24 8.79
C VAL A 35 -5.60 -11.84 8.68
N ALA A 36 -5.00 -10.98 7.87
CA ALA A 36 -5.57 -9.67 7.56
C ALA A 36 -6.96 -9.80 6.87
N GLU A 37 -7.18 -10.88 6.11
CA GLU A 37 -8.47 -11.19 5.52
C GLU A 37 -9.52 -11.67 6.53
N GLY A 38 -9.10 -12.33 7.61
CA GLY A 38 -9.99 -12.93 8.62
C GLY A 38 -10.45 -12.00 9.74
N SER A 39 -9.68 -10.96 10.08
CA SER A 39 -10.02 -10.03 11.18
C SER A 39 -11.13 -9.04 10.81
N ALA A 40 -11.41 -8.86 9.52
CA ALA A 40 -12.52 -8.06 9.00
C ALA A 40 -13.78 -8.90 8.71
N LYS A 41 -13.92 -10.09 9.32
CA LYS A 41 -15.19 -10.85 9.23
C LYS A 41 -16.27 -10.06 9.93
N ASP A 42 -17.01 -9.28 9.17
CA ASP A 42 -18.38 -8.90 9.51
C ASP A 42 -19.15 -10.17 9.87
N LYS A 43 -19.62 -10.24 11.10
CA LYS A 43 -20.31 -11.39 11.71
C LYS A 43 -21.62 -11.79 11.01
N HIS A 44 -21.91 -11.28 9.81
CA HIS A 44 -23.19 -11.44 9.13
C HIS A 44 -23.15 -12.05 7.72
N SER A 45 -21.97 -12.45 7.18
CA SER A 45 -21.94 -13.16 5.91
C SER A 45 -21.31 -14.55 6.03
N ALA A 46 -22.14 -15.57 5.94
CA ALA A 46 -21.78 -17.00 6.04
C ALA A 46 -21.27 -17.60 4.73
N GLU A 47 -20.76 -16.81 3.78
CA GLU A 47 -20.18 -17.29 2.54
C GLU A 47 -18.76 -16.71 2.35
N SER A 48 -17.78 -17.62 2.32
CA SER A 48 -16.34 -17.34 2.14
C SER A 48 -16.03 -16.93 0.70
N ALA A 49 -16.43 -15.72 0.29
CA ALA A 49 -15.79 -15.07 -0.84
C ALA A 49 -14.44 -14.51 -0.36
N PRO A 50 -13.35 -14.60 -1.17
CA PRO A 50 -12.07 -13.94 -0.84
C PRO A 50 -12.33 -12.47 -0.60
N SER A 51 -11.76 -11.91 0.49
CA SER A 51 -11.92 -10.49 0.81
C SER A 51 -11.53 -9.63 -0.39
N PRO A 52 -12.37 -8.69 -0.84
CA PRO A 52 -12.02 -7.79 -1.93
C PRO A 52 -10.96 -6.76 -1.53
N PHE A 53 -10.46 -6.83 -0.28
CA PHE A 53 -9.50 -5.88 0.26
C PHE A 53 -8.13 -6.53 0.46
N HIS A 54 -7.11 -5.73 0.30
CA HIS A 54 -5.73 -6.09 0.58
C HIS A 54 -5.16 -5.12 1.61
N PHE A 55 -4.30 -5.63 2.48
CA PHE A 55 -3.85 -4.91 3.66
C PHE A 55 -2.34 -4.73 3.63
N ALA A 56 -1.87 -3.48 3.79
CA ALA A 56 -0.50 -3.18 4.15
C ALA A 56 -0.44 -2.92 5.66
N HIS A 57 0.52 -3.50 6.34
CA HIS A 57 0.67 -3.34 7.78
C HIS A 57 1.69 -2.26 8.11
N PHE A 58 1.34 -1.35 9.01
CA PHE A 58 2.28 -0.37 9.57
C PHE A 58 2.43 -0.55 11.08
N GLY A 59 3.58 -0.13 11.61
CA GLY A 59 3.79 -0.13 13.03
C GLY A 59 4.87 0.86 13.47
N MET A 60 4.76 1.32 14.72
CA MET A 60 5.75 2.11 15.41
C MET A 60 6.01 1.50 16.79
N LEU A 61 7.27 1.27 17.09
CA LEU A 61 7.68 0.91 18.43
C LEU A 61 7.71 2.16 19.30
N SER A 62 6.69 2.33 20.15
CA SER A 62 6.58 3.48 21.03
C SER A 62 7.47 3.36 22.27
N ARG A 63 7.68 2.12 22.78
CA ARG A 63 8.49 1.83 23.96
C ARG A 63 9.13 0.45 23.88
N GLY A 64 10.35 0.30 24.39
CA GLY A 64 11.06 -0.98 24.47
C GLY A 64 11.83 -1.33 23.22
N ASN A 65 12.12 -2.62 23.06
CA ASN A 65 12.85 -3.18 21.93
C ASN A 65 12.17 -4.47 21.48
N CYS A 66 12.24 -4.78 20.17
CA CYS A 66 11.78 -6.05 19.65
C CYS A 66 12.51 -6.43 18.35
N TRP A 67 12.21 -7.58 17.81
CA TRP A 67 12.74 -8.10 16.56
C TRP A 67 11.60 -8.30 15.56
N LEU A 68 11.76 -7.74 14.36
CA LEU A 68 10.86 -7.93 13.24
C LEU A 68 11.48 -8.96 12.29
N SER A 69 10.74 -10.03 11.99
CA SER A 69 11.07 -10.96 10.89
C SER A 69 10.00 -10.85 9.82
N VAL A 70 10.40 -10.72 8.56
CA VAL A 70 9.51 -10.57 7.40
C VAL A 70 9.83 -11.69 6.41
N GLU A 71 8.82 -12.31 5.84
CA GLU A 71 9.00 -13.32 4.81
C GLU A 71 9.80 -12.75 3.62
N GLY A 72 10.79 -13.50 3.15
CA GLY A 72 11.70 -13.05 2.08
C GLY A 72 12.87 -12.19 2.55
N ILE A 73 12.94 -11.80 3.83
CA ILE A 73 14.10 -11.12 4.43
C ILE A 73 14.80 -12.11 5.37
N PRO A 74 16.05 -12.54 5.06
CA PRO A 74 16.70 -13.66 5.76
C PRO A 74 16.94 -13.43 7.25
N GLU A 75 17.30 -12.19 7.65
CA GLU A 75 17.71 -11.88 9.01
C GLU A 75 16.64 -11.09 9.77
N PRO A 76 16.39 -11.44 11.06
CA PRO A 76 15.55 -10.63 11.92
C PRO A 76 16.13 -9.21 12.09
N ILE A 77 15.26 -8.22 12.04
CA ILE A 77 15.61 -6.80 12.11
C ILE A 77 15.36 -6.29 13.52
N PRO A 78 16.37 -5.72 14.20
CA PRO A 78 16.18 -5.11 15.52
C PRO A 78 15.42 -3.79 15.38
N LEU A 79 14.40 -3.63 16.19
CA LEU A 79 13.62 -2.39 16.34
C LEU A 79 13.81 -1.84 17.76
N ALA A 80 13.94 -0.52 17.84
CA ALA A 80 14.04 0.25 19.09
C ALA A 80 12.92 1.30 19.16
N GLY A 81 12.71 1.87 20.34
CA GLY A 81 11.73 2.92 20.54
C GLY A 81 11.87 4.07 19.54
N GLY A 82 10.81 4.42 18.84
CA GLY A 82 10.77 5.39 17.77
C GLY A 82 10.95 4.82 16.35
N ASP A 83 11.32 3.55 16.19
CA ASP A 83 11.40 2.95 14.86
C ASP A 83 9.99 2.70 14.30
N CYS A 84 9.80 3.05 13.02
CA CYS A 84 8.57 2.82 12.26
C CYS A 84 8.80 1.85 11.12
N PHE A 85 7.80 1.03 10.80
CA PHE A 85 7.85 0.12 9.66
C PHE A 85 6.53 0.10 8.89
N LEU A 86 6.62 -0.17 7.58
CA LEU A 86 5.48 -0.45 6.70
C LEU A 86 5.80 -1.70 5.90
N LEU A 87 4.90 -2.68 5.92
CA LEU A 87 4.97 -3.93 5.18
C LEU A 87 4.01 -3.88 4.00
N ALA A 88 4.48 -4.34 2.84
CA ALA A 88 3.65 -4.44 1.64
C ALA A 88 2.48 -5.43 1.84
N PRO A 89 1.39 -5.29 1.07
CA PRO A 89 0.28 -6.25 1.10
C PRO A 89 0.76 -7.68 0.84
N GLY A 90 0.25 -8.62 1.63
CA GLY A 90 0.58 -10.05 1.51
C GLY A 90 1.88 -10.49 2.19
N SER A 91 2.59 -9.59 2.88
CA SER A 91 3.81 -9.95 3.61
C SER A 91 3.48 -10.61 4.94
N ALA A 92 3.87 -11.87 5.11
CA ALA A 92 3.85 -12.52 6.42
C ALA A 92 5.01 -12.00 7.29
N TYR A 93 4.74 -11.78 8.57
CA TYR A 93 5.74 -11.24 9.50
C TYR A 93 5.55 -11.76 10.92
N SER A 94 6.59 -11.59 11.75
CA SER A 94 6.50 -11.79 13.19
C SER A 94 7.27 -10.72 13.95
N LEU A 95 6.74 -10.39 15.14
CA LEU A 95 7.37 -9.51 16.12
C LEU A 95 7.64 -10.30 17.40
N ARG A 96 8.83 -10.13 17.99
CA ARG A 96 9.26 -10.88 19.19
C ARG A 96 10.15 -10.01 20.07
N ASP A 97 10.10 -10.25 21.38
CA ASP A 97 11.06 -9.68 22.32
C ASP A 97 12.49 -10.22 22.09
N ASN A 98 12.61 -11.49 21.68
CA ASN A 98 13.87 -12.15 21.37
C ASN A 98 13.70 -13.06 20.15
N PRO A 99 14.68 -13.16 19.22
CA PRO A 99 14.60 -14.01 18.02
C PRO A 99 14.26 -15.48 18.27
N ARG A 100 14.54 -15.99 19.48
CA ARG A 100 14.27 -17.38 19.87
C ARG A 100 12.92 -17.59 20.54
N THR A 101 12.19 -16.52 20.88
CA THR A 101 10.88 -16.64 21.52
C THR A 101 9.87 -17.24 20.55
N ARG A 102 9.06 -18.19 21.04
CA ARG A 102 7.98 -18.79 20.24
C ARG A 102 6.92 -17.75 19.90
N VAL A 103 6.39 -17.83 18.69
CA VAL A 103 5.32 -16.96 18.22
C VAL A 103 3.95 -17.62 18.37
N ARG A 104 2.93 -16.83 18.69
CA ARG A 104 1.51 -17.17 18.54
C ARG A 104 0.88 -16.37 17.44
N SER A 105 -0.20 -16.87 16.88
CA SER A 105 -0.97 -16.12 15.90
C SER A 105 -1.61 -14.89 16.57
N LEU A 106 -1.55 -13.74 15.89
CA LEU A 106 -2.20 -12.51 16.35
C LEU A 106 -3.71 -12.71 16.55
N CYS A 107 -4.35 -13.53 15.73
CA CYS A 107 -5.78 -13.86 15.86
C CYS A 107 -6.14 -14.60 17.13
N GLU A 108 -5.20 -15.40 17.71
CA GLU A 108 -5.45 -16.11 18.97
C GLU A 108 -5.41 -15.18 20.16
N VAL A 109 -4.64 -14.09 20.06
CA VAL A 109 -4.35 -13.15 21.15
C VAL A 109 -5.22 -11.89 21.06
N ALA A 110 -5.71 -11.55 19.87
CA ALA A 110 -6.54 -10.37 19.65
C ALA A 110 -7.83 -10.43 20.51
N PRO A 111 -8.18 -9.34 21.20
CA PRO A 111 -9.36 -9.30 22.07
C PRO A 111 -10.65 -9.48 21.29
N ARG A 112 -11.53 -10.33 21.77
CA ARG A 112 -12.83 -10.64 21.15
C ARG A 112 -13.92 -9.61 21.44
N ASN A 113 -13.66 -8.68 22.36
CA ASN A 113 -14.60 -7.66 22.82
C ASN A 113 -14.57 -6.34 22.03
N GLY A 114 -13.82 -6.30 20.90
CA GLY A 114 -13.65 -5.08 20.10
C GLY A 114 -12.66 -4.07 20.68
N SER A 115 -11.94 -4.42 21.76
CA SER A 115 -10.84 -3.58 22.26
C SER A 115 -9.74 -3.46 21.22
N GLN A 116 -9.20 -2.26 21.08
CA GLN A 116 -8.06 -1.98 20.22
C GLN A 116 -6.72 -2.16 20.94
N VAL A 117 -6.75 -2.49 22.23
CA VAL A 117 -5.56 -2.79 23.02
C VAL A 117 -5.42 -4.29 23.18
N ILE A 118 -4.27 -4.79 22.79
CA ILE A 118 -3.86 -6.20 22.92
C ILE A 118 -2.84 -6.28 24.03
N GLU A 119 -3.22 -6.87 25.16
CA GLU A 119 -2.31 -7.14 26.28
C GLU A 119 -1.81 -8.58 26.19
N TYR A 120 -0.48 -8.78 26.14
CA TYR A 120 0.10 -10.10 25.95
C TYR A 120 1.52 -10.20 26.52
N GLY A 121 1.87 -11.34 27.11
CA GLY A 121 3.26 -11.67 27.51
C GLY A 121 3.42 -12.32 28.87
N GLY A 122 4.69 -12.38 29.31
CA GLY A 122 5.13 -13.12 30.50
C GLY A 122 5.43 -12.27 31.75
N GLY A 123 5.17 -10.96 31.74
CA GLY A 123 5.37 -10.07 32.90
C GLY A 123 6.77 -9.45 33.03
N GLY A 124 7.66 -9.65 32.07
CA GLY A 124 9.01 -9.08 32.04
C GLY A 124 9.06 -7.66 31.43
N ALA A 125 10.15 -7.33 30.74
CA ALA A 125 10.37 -6.01 30.16
C ALA A 125 9.23 -5.58 29.23
N PRO A 126 8.67 -4.37 29.38
CA PRO A 126 7.53 -3.92 28.59
C PRO A 126 7.94 -3.44 27.20
N THR A 127 7.09 -3.73 26.23
CA THR A 127 7.19 -3.25 24.84
C THR A 127 5.81 -2.74 24.41
N THR A 128 5.75 -1.53 23.85
CA THR A 128 4.51 -0.95 23.34
C THR A 128 4.66 -0.67 21.84
N ILE A 129 3.74 -1.21 21.04
CA ILE A 129 3.69 -1.01 19.60
C ILE A 129 2.32 -0.42 19.23
N ILE A 130 2.33 0.72 18.53
CA ILE A 130 1.16 1.27 17.86
C ILE A 130 1.20 0.75 16.42
N SER A 131 0.20 0.03 15.99
CA SER A 131 0.18 -0.60 14.68
C SER A 131 -1.21 -0.60 14.06
N GLY A 132 -1.27 -0.90 12.76
CA GLY A 132 -2.54 -1.00 12.07
C GLY A 132 -2.37 -1.48 10.64
N TRP A 133 -3.50 -1.53 9.93
CA TRP A 133 -3.57 -1.99 8.56
C TRP A 133 -4.25 -0.94 7.70
N PHE A 134 -3.58 -0.54 6.63
CA PHE A 134 -4.22 0.17 5.53
C PHE A 134 -5.02 -0.82 4.70
N ARG A 135 -6.27 -0.53 4.49
CA ARG A 135 -7.18 -1.32 3.65
C ARG A 135 -7.27 -0.70 2.26
N PHE A 136 -6.92 -1.45 1.25
CA PHE A 136 -6.96 -1.02 -0.15
C PHE A 136 -8.00 -1.81 -0.93
N GLY A 137 -8.69 -1.15 -1.87
CA GLY A 137 -9.56 -1.85 -2.82
C GLY A 137 -8.76 -2.77 -3.75
N ALA A 138 -9.39 -3.83 -4.25
CA ALA A 138 -8.77 -4.85 -5.09
C ALA A 138 -8.02 -4.29 -6.32
N THR A 139 -8.48 -3.17 -6.87
CA THR A 139 -7.86 -2.50 -8.03
C THR A 139 -6.55 -1.77 -7.69
N SER A 140 -6.32 -1.45 -6.42
CA SER A 140 -5.13 -0.74 -5.94
C SER A 140 -3.94 -1.65 -5.66
N VAL A 141 -4.14 -2.97 -5.59
CA VAL A 141 -3.12 -3.94 -5.13
C VAL A 141 -1.94 -4.06 -6.07
N LYS A 142 -2.20 -4.29 -7.36
CA LYS A 142 -1.12 -4.45 -8.35
C LYS A 142 -0.21 -3.22 -8.43
N PRO A 143 -0.73 -1.98 -8.46
CA PRO A 143 0.11 -0.80 -8.34
C PRO A 143 0.89 -0.75 -7.02
N LEU A 144 0.27 -1.11 -5.89
CA LEU A 144 0.90 -1.09 -4.56
C LEU A 144 2.04 -2.09 -4.42
N THR A 145 1.84 -3.35 -4.82
CA THR A 145 2.89 -4.39 -4.73
C THR A 145 4.09 -4.10 -5.63
N ARG A 146 3.90 -3.27 -6.66
CA ARG A 146 4.99 -2.79 -7.52
C ARG A 146 5.68 -1.54 -6.97
N LEU A 147 4.94 -0.71 -6.24
CA LEU A 147 5.42 0.52 -5.65
C LEU A 147 6.20 0.26 -4.36
N LEU A 148 5.69 -0.63 -3.50
CA LEU A 148 6.23 -0.88 -2.18
C LEU A 148 7.27 -2.01 -2.21
N PRO A 149 8.46 -1.81 -1.60
CA PRO A 149 9.30 -2.93 -1.23
C PRO A 149 8.59 -3.78 -0.15
N PRO A 150 9.02 -5.03 0.07
CA PRO A 150 8.44 -5.88 1.12
C PRO A 150 8.40 -5.20 2.49
N LEU A 151 9.40 -4.38 2.79
CA LEU A 151 9.52 -3.62 4.03
C LEU A 151 10.06 -2.21 3.75
N ILE A 152 9.40 -1.21 4.31
CA ILE A 152 9.93 0.13 4.54
C ILE A 152 10.23 0.25 6.03
N LEU A 153 11.48 0.54 6.38
CA LEU A 153 11.92 0.77 7.75
C LEU A 153 12.42 2.21 7.88
N VAL A 154 11.89 2.93 8.87
CA VAL A 154 12.29 4.29 9.20
C VAL A 154 12.81 4.30 10.63
N LYS A 155 14.11 4.51 10.78
CA LYS A 155 14.76 4.57 12.08
C LYS A 155 14.44 5.88 12.79
N ALA A 156 14.39 5.85 14.13
CA ALA A 156 14.03 6.99 14.97
C ALA A 156 14.92 8.23 14.76
N ASP A 157 16.18 8.03 14.38
CA ASP A 157 17.18 9.08 14.14
C ASP A 157 17.08 9.73 12.74
N GLN A 158 16.22 9.21 11.87
CA GLN A 158 16.02 9.78 10.53
C GLN A 158 15.17 11.05 10.59
N ALA A 159 15.51 12.04 9.76
CA ALA A 159 14.81 13.34 9.72
C ALA A 159 13.30 13.22 9.44
N GLN A 160 12.88 12.18 8.70
CA GLN A 160 11.49 11.93 8.36
C GLN A 160 10.69 11.24 9.49
N SER A 161 11.36 10.74 10.54
CA SER A 161 10.69 10.01 11.64
C SER A 161 9.71 10.90 12.41
N LEU A 162 10.01 12.19 12.59
CA LEU A 162 9.16 13.11 13.33
C LEU A 162 7.74 13.23 12.75
N ALA A 163 7.64 13.36 11.42
CA ALA A 163 6.33 13.46 10.75
C ALA A 163 5.51 12.17 10.91
N LEU A 164 6.17 11.01 10.80
CA LEU A 164 5.55 9.70 11.04
C LEU A 164 5.08 9.55 12.47
N HIS A 165 5.93 9.87 13.46
CA HIS A 165 5.60 9.81 14.88
C HIS A 165 4.40 10.71 15.23
N THR A 166 4.42 11.96 14.75
CA THR A 166 3.34 12.90 14.99
C THR A 166 2.02 12.36 14.43
N THR A 167 2.05 11.87 13.19
CA THR A 167 0.84 11.34 12.53
C THR A 167 0.32 10.08 13.24
N LEU A 168 1.21 9.17 13.67
CA LEU A 168 0.84 7.97 14.42
C LEU A 168 0.26 8.29 15.80
N ASN A 169 0.85 9.26 16.51
CA ASN A 169 0.32 9.69 17.81
C ASN A 169 -1.06 10.36 17.65
N MET A 170 -1.26 11.18 16.63
CA MET A 170 -2.58 11.76 16.31
C MET A 170 -3.59 10.65 15.96
N LEU A 171 -3.20 9.66 15.17
CA LEU A 171 -4.05 8.50 14.85
C LEU A 171 -4.43 7.72 16.13
N ALA A 172 -3.46 7.45 16.99
CA ALA A 172 -3.69 6.75 18.26
C ALA A 172 -4.64 7.53 19.20
N SER A 173 -4.50 8.86 19.28
CA SER A 173 -5.39 9.68 20.12
C SER A 173 -6.80 9.79 19.53
N GLU A 174 -6.94 9.96 18.22
CA GLU A 174 -8.26 10.07 17.56
C GLU A 174 -9.07 8.78 17.70
N THR A 175 -8.39 7.65 17.66
CA THR A 175 -9.00 6.33 17.74
C THR A 175 -9.29 5.88 19.18
N ALA A 176 -8.66 6.49 20.18
CA ALA A 176 -8.97 6.24 21.59
C ALA A 176 -10.30 6.87 22.05
N VAL A 177 -10.80 7.88 21.33
CA VAL A 177 -12.01 8.63 21.67
C VAL A 177 -12.96 8.62 20.47
N SER A 178 -14.12 7.96 20.62
CA SER A 178 -15.16 8.00 19.58
C SER A 178 -15.84 9.36 19.56
N ALA A 179 -15.32 10.30 18.76
CA ALA A 179 -15.90 11.62 18.59
C ALA A 179 -16.62 11.73 17.23
N PRO A 180 -17.61 12.64 17.07
CA PRO A 180 -18.21 12.89 15.77
C PRO A 180 -17.16 13.29 14.73
N GLY A 181 -17.13 12.59 13.57
CA GLY A 181 -16.14 12.83 12.51
C GLY A 181 -14.80 12.08 12.66
N SER A 182 -14.59 11.31 13.75
CA SER A 182 -13.34 10.55 13.96
C SER A 182 -12.98 9.66 12.76
N GLU A 183 -13.94 8.99 12.16
CA GLU A 183 -13.67 8.15 10.97
C GLU A 183 -13.05 8.95 9.82
N LEU A 184 -13.53 10.16 9.57
CA LEU A 184 -12.98 11.02 8.52
C LEU A 184 -11.55 11.47 8.87
N VAL A 185 -11.31 11.85 10.13
CA VAL A 185 -9.97 12.25 10.63
C VAL A 185 -8.99 11.09 10.52
N VAL A 186 -9.38 9.90 10.97
CA VAL A 186 -8.59 8.66 10.90
C VAL A 186 -8.19 8.35 9.46
N ASN A 187 -9.13 8.41 8.51
CA ASN A 187 -8.83 8.17 7.10
C ASN A 187 -7.83 9.19 6.54
N ARG A 188 -7.94 10.49 6.90
CA ARG A 188 -6.98 11.52 6.47
C ARG A 188 -5.60 11.36 7.08
N LEU A 189 -5.52 10.98 8.36
CA LEU A 189 -4.26 10.67 9.02
C LEU A 189 -3.59 9.43 8.40
N ALA A 190 -4.37 8.45 7.97
CA ALA A 190 -3.88 7.29 7.25
C ALA A 190 -3.25 7.64 5.89
N ASP A 191 -3.93 8.50 5.11
CA ASP A 191 -3.38 9.00 3.85
C ASP A 191 -2.01 9.68 4.10
N MET A 192 -1.93 10.55 5.13
CA MET A 192 -0.69 11.24 5.49
C MET A 192 0.40 10.26 5.94
N LEU A 193 0.05 9.28 6.78
CA LEU A 193 1.00 8.28 7.28
C LEU A 193 1.60 7.47 6.13
N PHE A 194 0.78 7.04 5.18
CA PHE A 194 1.23 6.31 4.01
C PHE A 194 2.18 7.16 3.15
N ILE A 195 1.83 8.41 2.87
CA ILE A 195 2.67 9.34 2.10
C ILE A 195 4.01 9.60 2.82
N HIS A 196 3.99 9.81 4.14
CA HIS A 196 5.21 10.02 4.92
C HIS A 196 6.12 8.79 4.92
N SER A 197 5.55 7.58 4.99
CA SER A 197 6.31 6.33 4.91
C SER A 197 7.04 6.20 3.56
N ILE A 198 6.37 6.51 2.46
CA ILE A 198 6.99 6.50 1.13
C ILE A 198 8.08 7.56 1.01
N ARG A 199 7.83 8.79 1.47
CA ARG A 199 8.84 9.88 1.45
C ARG A 199 10.08 9.52 2.27
N ALA A 200 9.89 8.89 3.43
CA ALA A 200 10.99 8.43 4.26
C ALA A 200 11.82 7.37 3.55
N HIS A 201 11.16 6.41 2.87
CA HIS A 201 11.83 5.38 2.09
C HIS A 201 12.67 5.98 0.95
N ILE A 202 12.12 6.93 0.20
CA ILE A 202 12.82 7.63 -0.87
C ILE A 202 14.04 8.38 -0.34
N GLY A 203 13.92 9.01 0.83
CA GLY A 203 15.01 9.79 1.47
C GLY A 203 16.13 8.93 2.07
N SER A 204 15.88 7.66 2.35
CA SER A 204 16.81 6.81 3.11
C SER A 204 18.05 6.32 2.34
N ARG A 205 18.17 6.57 1.02
CA ARG A 205 19.28 6.09 0.15
C ARG A 205 19.66 4.61 0.36
N SER A 206 18.75 3.81 0.89
CA SER A 206 19.00 2.41 1.20
C SER A 206 19.26 1.59 -0.08
N GLU A 207 20.13 0.59 0.01
CA GLU A 207 20.37 -0.40 -1.06
C GLU A 207 19.07 -1.13 -1.49
N ALA A 208 18.11 -1.26 -0.58
CA ALA A 208 16.78 -1.80 -0.85
C ALA A 208 15.94 -0.93 -1.82
N CYS A 209 16.35 0.34 -2.06
CA CYS A 209 15.73 1.23 -3.03
C CYS A 209 16.23 1.03 -4.48
N LYS A 210 17.07 0.03 -4.77
CA LYS A 210 17.72 -0.11 -6.09
C LYS A 210 16.84 -0.72 -7.18
N SER A 211 15.62 -1.13 -6.89
CA SER A 211 14.68 -1.66 -7.88
C SER A 211 13.23 -1.30 -7.54
N GLY A 212 12.38 -1.30 -8.55
CA GLY A 212 10.95 -1.06 -8.40
C GLY A 212 10.47 0.29 -8.94
N LEU A 213 9.15 0.46 -8.97
CA LEU A 213 8.49 1.63 -9.58
C LEU A 213 8.91 2.95 -8.91
N LEU A 214 9.16 2.97 -7.60
CA LEU A 214 9.65 4.18 -6.92
C LEU A 214 10.99 4.63 -7.47
N GLN A 215 11.94 3.71 -7.67
CA GLN A 215 13.22 4.06 -8.28
C GLN A 215 13.05 4.54 -9.72
N ALA A 216 12.18 3.88 -10.49
CA ALA A 216 11.90 4.28 -11.87
C ALA A 216 11.35 5.71 -11.97
N ILE A 217 10.52 6.14 -11.02
CA ILE A 217 9.98 7.52 -10.96
C ILE A 217 11.09 8.56 -10.76
N PHE A 218 12.13 8.24 -9.98
CA PHE A 218 13.26 9.14 -9.73
C PHE A 218 14.44 8.93 -10.69
N ASP A 219 14.37 7.94 -11.57
CA ASP A 219 15.38 7.77 -12.62
C ASP A 219 15.32 8.95 -13.62
N PRO A 220 16.46 9.60 -13.94
CA PRO A 220 16.49 10.81 -14.78
C PRO A 220 15.88 10.62 -16.17
N GLN A 221 15.89 9.39 -16.70
CA GLN A 221 15.39 9.07 -18.04
C GLN A 221 14.03 8.39 -17.96
N ILE A 222 13.90 7.29 -17.18
CA ILE A 222 12.65 6.54 -17.10
C ILE A 222 11.57 7.36 -16.40
N GLY A 223 11.92 8.21 -15.41
CA GLY A 223 10.99 9.14 -14.79
C GLY A 223 10.35 10.12 -15.77
N VAL A 224 11.07 10.55 -16.82
CA VAL A 224 10.50 11.39 -17.89
C VAL A 224 9.44 10.61 -18.69
N ALA A 225 9.69 9.33 -18.99
CA ALA A 225 8.70 8.50 -19.69
C ALA A 225 7.45 8.29 -18.82
N LEU A 226 7.63 7.92 -17.56
CA LEU A 226 6.52 7.71 -16.61
C LEU A 226 5.68 8.98 -16.46
N LYS A 227 6.34 10.13 -16.28
CA LYS A 227 5.66 11.44 -16.20
C LYS A 227 4.89 11.73 -17.50
N SER A 228 5.47 11.48 -18.67
CA SER A 228 4.82 11.70 -19.96
C SER A 228 3.57 10.84 -20.14
N MET A 229 3.64 9.55 -19.75
CA MET A 229 2.50 8.64 -19.76
C MET A 229 1.39 9.06 -18.79
N HIS A 230 1.74 9.59 -17.61
CA HIS A 230 0.80 10.03 -16.59
C HIS A 230 0.12 11.34 -16.99
N ASP A 231 0.88 12.32 -17.48
CA ASP A 231 0.37 13.65 -17.86
C ASP A 231 -0.54 13.58 -19.12
N LYS A 232 -0.26 12.64 -20.04
CA LYS A 232 -0.99 12.48 -21.31
C LYS A 232 -1.39 11.02 -21.52
N VAL A 233 -2.28 10.53 -20.65
CA VAL A 233 -2.68 9.13 -20.61
C VAL A 233 -3.42 8.70 -21.91
N GLU A 234 -4.15 9.61 -22.53
CA GLU A 234 -4.89 9.40 -23.76
C GLU A 234 -3.99 9.34 -25.01
N HIS A 235 -2.77 9.92 -24.93
CA HIS A 235 -1.87 10.02 -26.07
C HIS A 235 -1.45 8.62 -26.58
N PRO A 236 -1.39 8.38 -27.92
CA PRO A 236 -1.00 7.09 -28.50
C PRO A 236 0.52 6.86 -28.43
N TRP A 237 1.05 6.75 -27.21
CA TRP A 237 2.46 6.49 -26.95
C TRP A 237 2.92 5.19 -27.59
N THR A 238 4.08 5.24 -28.26
CA THR A 238 4.83 4.07 -28.72
C THR A 238 6.14 3.95 -27.95
N VAL A 239 6.79 2.78 -28.02
CA VAL A 239 8.12 2.60 -27.40
C VAL A 239 9.12 3.59 -27.98
N GLU A 240 9.03 3.85 -29.28
CA GLU A 240 9.87 4.81 -30.02
C GLU A 240 9.68 6.25 -29.52
N SER A 241 8.42 6.69 -29.38
CA SER A 241 8.12 8.05 -28.96
C SER A 241 8.52 8.29 -27.50
N LEU A 242 8.35 7.29 -26.63
CA LEU A 242 8.79 7.34 -25.24
C LEU A 242 10.31 7.35 -25.12
N ALA A 243 11.01 6.50 -25.89
CA ALA A 243 12.47 6.48 -25.93
C ALA A 243 13.03 7.82 -26.39
N ALA A 244 12.45 8.41 -27.44
CA ALA A 244 12.85 9.73 -27.94
C ALA A 244 12.66 10.82 -26.88
N ALA A 245 11.54 10.81 -26.13
CA ALA A 245 11.28 11.75 -25.04
C ALA A 245 12.31 11.66 -23.91
N CYS A 246 12.93 10.49 -23.72
CA CYS A 246 13.95 10.23 -22.70
C CYS A 246 15.41 10.41 -23.23
N GLY A 247 15.59 10.75 -24.52
CA GLY A 247 16.92 10.82 -25.14
C GLY A 247 17.62 9.44 -25.24
N MET A 248 16.86 8.35 -25.39
CA MET A 248 17.37 6.98 -25.44
C MET A 248 17.07 6.32 -26.78
N SER A 249 17.90 5.30 -27.14
CA SER A 249 17.52 4.39 -28.22
C SER A 249 16.36 3.50 -27.79
N ARG A 250 15.54 3.05 -28.74
CA ARG A 250 14.38 2.18 -28.49
C ARG A 250 14.75 0.93 -27.67
N SER A 251 15.83 0.25 -28.02
CA SER A 251 16.27 -0.98 -27.35
C SER A 251 16.77 -0.69 -25.92
N ALA A 252 17.61 0.32 -25.74
CA ALA A 252 18.12 0.70 -24.41
C ALA A 252 17.00 1.12 -23.48
N PHE A 253 16.02 1.90 -23.98
CA PHE A 253 14.84 2.31 -23.23
C PHE A 253 14.00 1.11 -22.80
N ALA A 254 13.67 0.20 -23.71
CA ALA A 254 12.82 -0.95 -23.40
C ALA A 254 13.44 -1.87 -22.34
N VAL A 255 14.75 -2.13 -22.42
CA VAL A 255 15.49 -2.92 -21.43
C VAL A 255 15.49 -2.21 -20.09
N ARG A 256 15.98 -0.95 -20.05
CA ARG A 256 16.08 -0.18 -18.78
C ARG A 256 14.72 0.02 -18.11
N PHE A 257 13.67 0.30 -18.88
CA PHE A 257 12.31 0.43 -18.35
C PHE A 257 11.86 -0.87 -17.71
N ARG A 258 12.05 -2.00 -18.36
CA ARG A 258 11.67 -3.31 -17.84
C ARG A 258 12.46 -3.69 -16.59
N ASP A 259 13.76 -3.39 -16.55
CA ASP A 259 14.62 -3.68 -15.40
C ASP A 259 14.18 -2.89 -14.16
N LEU A 260 13.77 -1.62 -14.33
CA LEU A 260 13.35 -0.76 -13.25
C LEU A 260 11.88 -0.95 -12.85
N VAL A 261 10.97 -1.09 -13.83
CA VAL A 261 9.51 -1.12 -13.59
C VAL A 261 8.98 -2.55 -13.46
N GLY A 262 9.71 -3.55 -13.98
CA GLY A 262 9.33 -4.96 -13.95
C GLY A 262 8.39 -5.40 -15.07
N GLU A 263 7.96 -4.49 -15.97
CA GLU A 263 7.09 -4.76 -17.11
C GLU A 263 7.47 -3.89 -18.31
N THR A 264 6.92 -4.19 -19.49
CA THR A 264 7.17 -3.37 -20.68
C THR A 264 6.47 -2.01 -20.61
N PRO A 265 6.98 -0.97 -21.34
CA PRO A 265 6.36 0.37 -21.31
C PRO A 265 4.88 0.38 -21.70
N LEU A 266 4.46 -0.42 -22.68
CA LEU A 266 3.06 -0.46 -23.13
C LEU A 266 2.16 -1.28 -22.22
N GLU A 267 2.67 -2.30 -21.53
CA GLU A 267 1.94 -3.00 -20.46
C GLU A 267 1.68 -2.07 -19.29
N TYR A 268 2.71 -1.32 -18.85
CA TYR A 268 2.56 -0.30 -17.82
C TYR A 268 1.51 0.75 -18.21
N LEU A 269 1.62 1.34 -19.40
CA LEU A 269 0.65 2.34 -19.87
C LEU A 269 -0.77 1.78 -19.91
N THR A 270 -0.94 0.54 -20.37
CA THR A 270 -2.25 -0.11 -20.40
C THR A 270 -2.82 -0.29 -18.99
N SER A 271 -2.00 -0.75 -18.05
CA SER A 271 -2.38 -0.89 -16.63
C SER A 271 -2.77 0.46 -16.04
N TRP A 272 -1.99 1.51 -16.32
CA TRP A 272 -2.26 2.88 -15.87
C TRP A 272 -3.55 3.45 -16.43
N ARG A 273 -3.83 3.25 -17.73
CA ARG A 273 -5.09 3.62 -18.37
C ARG A 273 -6.29 2.98 -17.68
N MET A 274 -6.20 1.69 -17.37
CA MET A 274 -7.28 0.97 -16.67
C MET A 274 -7.46 1.50 -15.25
N GLN A 275 -6.38 1.82 -14.56
CA GLN A 275 -6.44 2.41 -13.21
C GLN A 275 -7.13 3.79 -13.23
N LYS A 276 -6.80 4.67 -14.19
CA LYS A 276 -7.51 5.95 -14.36
C LYS A 276 -8.98 5.74 -14.67
N ALA A 277 -9.31 4.76 -15.53
CA ALA A 277 -10.69 4.44 -15.88
C ALA A 277 -11.52 3.96 -14.70
N THR A 278 -10.94 3.21 -13.73
CA THR A 278 -11.69 2.80 -12.52
C THR A 278 -12.16 4.01 -11.71
N GLY A 279 -11.30 5.01 -11.52
CA GLY A 279 -11.66 6.24 -10.81
C GLY A 279 -12.78 7.05 -11.52
N LEU A 280 -12.75 7.09 -12.85
CA LEU A 280 -13.80 7.75 -13.64
C LEU A 280 -15.15 7.01 -13.58
N LEU A 281 -15.11 5.68 -13.65
CA LEU A 281 -16.29 4.83 -13.57
C LEU A 281 -16.94 4.86 -12.18
N GLN A 282 -16.16 5.01 -11.11
CA GLN A 282 -16.66 5.15 -9.74
C GLN A 282 -17.43 6.46 -9.54
N LYS A 283 -16.95 7.57 -10.11
CA LYS A 283 -17.66 8.87 -10.08
C LYS A 283 -19.00 8.81 -10.79
N GLY A 284 -19.14 7.95 -11.80
CA GLY A 284 -20.42 7.66 -12.47
C GLY A 284 -21.01 8.75 -13.32
N ASP A 285 -20.28 9.85 -13.56
CA ASP A 285 -20.77 11.06 -14.24
C ASP A 285 -20.61 11.01 -15.76
N GLN A 286 -19.87 10.02 -16.29
CA GLN A 286 -19.51 9.94 -17.70
C GLN A 286 -20.06 8.67 -18.37
N LYS A 287 -20.38 8.77 -19.66
CA LYS A 287 -20.72 7.62 -20.49
C LYS A 287 -19.48 6.75 -20.75
N LEU A 288 -19.68 5.45 -20.96
CA LEU A 288 -18.59 4.50 -21.18
C LEU A 288 -17.64 4.93 -22.31
N PHE A 289 -18.21 5.44 -23.41
CA PHE A 289 -17.44 5.96 -24.54
C PHE A 289 -16.54 7.14 -24.14
N GLU A 290 -17.03 8.06 -23.33
CA GLU A 290 -16.26 9.22 -22.85
C GLU A 290 -15.10 8.77 -21.96
N VAL A 291 -15.35 7.81 -21.07
CA VAL A 291 -14.29 7.19 -20.25
C VAL A 291 -13.25 6.49 -21.12
N ALA A 292 -13.68 5.67 -22.10
CA ALA A 292 -12.77 5.00 -23.03
C ALA A 292 -11.87 5.99 -23.75
N LYS A 293 -12.48 7.05 -24.32
CA LYS A 293 -11.75 8.10 -25.04
C LYS A 293 -10.77 8.86 -24.18
N SER A 294 -11.15 9.20 -22.93
CA SER A 294 -10.29 9.94 -21.99
C SER A 294 -9.06 9.15 -21.54
N VAL A 295 -9.06 7.83 -21.71
CA VAL A 295 -7.90 6.96 -21.42
C VAL A 295 -7.26 6.38 -22.68
N GLY A 296 -7.52 6.97 -23.85
CA GLY A 296 -6.83 6.69 -25.12
C GLY A 296 -7.31 5.43 -25.86
N TYR A 297 -8.63 5.15 -25.80
CA TYR A 297 -9.26 4.09 -26.59
C TYR A 297 -10.32 4.69 -27.53
N ASP A 298 -10.19 4.40 -28.82
CA ASP A 298 -11.16 4.84 -29.84
C ASP A 298 -12.38 3.92 -29.97
N SER A 299 -12.36 2.76 -29.28
CA SER A 299 -13.43 1.76 -29.37
C SER A 299 -13.81 1.24 -27.98
N ASP A 300 -15.11 1.30 -27.66
CA ASP A 300 -15.69 0.72 -26.44
C ASP A 300 -15.41 -0.78 -26.31
N ALA A 301 -15.37 -1.50 -27.45
CA ALA A 301 -15.10 -2.92 -27.45
C ALA A 301 -13.64 -3.22 -27.06
N ALA A 302 -12.67 -2.47 -27.64
CA ALA A 302 -11.25 -2.60 -27.29
C ALA A 302 -11.00 -2.22 -25.85
N PHE A 303 -11.60 -1.11 -25.39
CA PHE A 303 -11.54 -0.68 -23.99
C PHE A 303 -12.13 -1.74 -23.05
N SER A 304 -13.34 -2.23 -23.31
CA SER A 304 -14.00 -3.21 -22.44
C SER A 304 -13.23 -4.52 -22.34
N LYS A 305 -12.60 -4.97 -23.45
CA LYS A 305 -11.73 -6.16 -23.47
C LYS A 305 -10.47 -5.95 -22.63
N ALA A 306 -9.79 -4.81 -22.77
CA ALA A 306 -8.61 -4.47 -21.97
C ALA A 306 -8.95 -4.31 -20.48
N PHE A 307 -10.04 -3.61 -20.17
CA PHE A 307 -10.52 -3.40 -18.81
C PHE A 307 -10.85 -4.72 -18.12
N LYS A 308 -11.65 -5.60 -18.76
CA LYS A 308 -11.98 -6.91 -18.18
C LYS A 308 -10.74 -7.78 -17.98
N ARG A 309 -9.76 -7.72 -18.89
CA ARG A 309 -8.50 -8.49 -18.77
C ARG A 309 -7.68 -8.05 -17.57
N ILE A 310 -7.62 -6.74 -17.26
CA ILE A 310 -6.74 -6.18 -16.22
C ILE A 310 -7.45 -6.10 -14.88
N ILE A 311 -8.72 -5.65 -14.87
CA ILE A 311 -9.52 -5.42 -13.66
C ILE A 311 -10.31 -6.66 -13.24
N GLY A 312 -10.52 -7.61 -14.16
CA GLY A 312 -11.24 -8.88 -13.90
C GLY A 312 -12.74 -8.82 -14.19
N VAL A 313 -13.36 -7.63 -14.17
CA VAL A 313 -14.80 -7.43 -14.39
C VAL A 313 -15.05 -6.45 -15.54
N ALA A 314 -16.24 -6.52 -16.14
CA ALA A 314 -16.60 -5.60 -17.22
C ALA A 314 -16.79 -4.15 -16.67
N PRO A 315 -16.48 -3.09 -17.47
CA PRO A 315 -16.54 -1.69 -17.02
C PRO A 315 -17.91 -1.30 -16.45
N ARG A 316 -19.00 -1.71 -17.11
CA ARG A 316 -20.38 -1.41 -16.66
C ARG A 316 -20.74 -2.08 -15.34
N ALA A 317 -20.30 -3.33 -15.13
CA ALA A 317 -20.47 -4.04 -13.87
C ALA A 317 -19.67 -3.37 -12.75
N TYR A 318 -18.42 -2.97 -13.05
CA TYR A 318 -17.57 -2.26 -12.10
C TYR A 318 -18.21 -0.95 -11.63
N GLY A 319 -18.69 -0.10 -12.56
CA GLY A 319 -19.33 1.18 -12.20
C GLY A 319 -20.64 1.02 -11.42
N ARG A 320 -21.41 -0.05 -11.67
CA ARG A 320 -22.63 -0.35 -10.91
C ARG A 320 -22.32 -0.77 -9.48
N ASN A 321 -21.39 -1.72 -9.32
CA ASN A 321 -20.98 -2.21 -7.99
C ASN A 321 -20.39 -1.08 -7.12
N ALA A 322 -19.67 -0.13 -7.72
CA ALA A 322 -19.15 1.03 -7.02
C ALA A 322 -20.25 1.97 -6.49
N LYS A 323 -21.35 2.14 -7.25
CA LYS A 323 -22.50 2.94 -6.81
C LYS A 323 -23.34 2.28 -5.70
N GLU A 324 -23.39 0.96 -5.67
CA GLU A 324 -24.08 0.18 -4.63
C GLU A 324 -23.31 0.14 -3.30
N ALA A 325 -21.99 0.40 -3.34
CA ALA A 325 -21.11 0.41 -2.18
C ALA A 325 -20.86 1.82 -1.57
N SER A 326 -21.37 2.88 -2.21
CA SER A 326 -21.26 4.28 -1.74
C SER A 326 -22.52 4.73 -1.03
#